data_b09716b545e2543f409083507d66c205
#
_entry.id   b09716b545e2543f409083507d66c205
#
_cell.length_a   1.000
_cell.length_b   1.000
_cell.length_c   1.000
_cell.angle_alpha   90.00
_cell.angle_beta   90.00
_cell.angle_gamma   90.00
#
_symmetry.space_group_name_H-M   'P 1'
#
loop_
_entity.id
_entity.type
_entity.pdbx_description
1 polymer ?
#
loop_
_entity_poly.entity_id
_entity_poly.type
_entity_poly.pdbx_seq_one_letter_code
_entity_poly.pdbx_strand_id
1 'polypeptide(L)'
;MEAMRPLWFQTALLPEGWTAQVRISGAAGRISSIERGVPPGAQDERHAIALPGLPNLHSHAFQRGLAGLTERRAGGPDSFWSWRELMYRFIEHMDADEFEALCAQAYVEMLEAGFTQVGEFHYLHHERGGTPYADPGELAGRVAAAAAHTGIGLTLLPVFYAHGNFGGAAPQPRQRRFLSDPAGFARILEASRRAVRSVPGAGVGIAPHSLRAVTPPELAAVLALGAGGPVHIHIAEQLREVEECLGWSQRRPIEWLLENAAVDERWCLVHATHASTAELQGIAQRAAVVGLCPMTEASLGDGIFPAVAFAEYRGRFGIGSDSNVRVDAAEELRLLEYSQRLAHRARNVLASAAGASTGRSLFEAALAGGAQALRPREEGVGLCSGAALDLVSLQQEDPSLAGASGDALLDAWIFCAGRTAIDCVWRAGVKLVQNGRHRERAAIQARYARVLRHLVSAAA
;
A
#
# COMPACT_ATOMS: atom_id res chain seq x y z
N MET A 1 4.32 11.55 -28.54
CA MET A 1 3.23 10.89 -27.77
C MET A 1 1.92 11.22 -28.47
N GLU A 2 1.19 10.20 -28.93
CA GLU A 2 -0.16 10.38 -29.46
C GLU A 2 -1.04 10.99 -28.36
N ALA A 3 -1.90 11.94 -28.74
CA ALA A 3 -2.83 12.55 -27.79
C ALA A 3 -3.80 11.47 -27.30
N MET A 4 -3.95 11.32 -26.02
CA MET A 4 -4.90 10.38 -25.44
C MET A 4 -6.31 10.74 -25.91
N ARG A 5 -7.11 9.73 -26.34
CA ARG A 5 -8.53 9.94 -26.62
C ARG A 5 -9.24 10.39 -25.35
N PRO A 6 -10.16 11.37 -25.43
CA PRO A 6 -10.97 11.70 -24.28
C PRO A 6 -11.77 10.48 -23.77
N LEU A 7 -11.88 10.36 -22.46
CA LEU A 7 -12.68 9.31 -21.83
C LEU A 7 -14.05 9.89 -21.45
N TRP A 8 -15.11 9.23 -21.86
CA TRP A 8 -16.47 9.61 -21.49
C TRP A 8 -17.12 8.54 -20.61
N PHE A 9 -17.73 9.00 -19.50
CA PHE A 9 -18.38 8.15 -18.53
C PHE A 9 -19.84 8.53 -18.34
N GLN A 10 -20.71 7.51 -18.19
CA GLN A 10 -22.11 7.76 -17.83
C GLN A 10 -22.20 8.43 -16.45
N THR A 11 -21.34 8.00 -15.51
CA THR A 11 -21.20 8.63 -14.18
C THR A 11 -19.76 8.55 -13.71
N ALA A 12 -19.30 9.57 -12.97
CA ALA A 12 -17.96 9.62 -12.39
C ALA A 12 -18.01 10.16 -10.97
N LEU A 13 -17.17 9.61 -10.11
CA LEU A 13 -16.95 10.10 -8.76
C LEU A 13 -15.92 11.22 -8.79
N LEU A 14 -16.38 12.46 -8.77
CA LEU A 14 -15.54 13.66 -8.69
C LEU A 14 -15.41 14.10 -7.21
N PRO A 15 -14.48 15.02 -6.87
CA PRO A 15 -14.34 15.50 -5.49
C PRO A 15 -15.63 16.09 -4.89
N GLU A 16 -16.45 16.73 -5.70
CA GLU A 16 -17.74 17.28 -5.29
C GLU A 16 -18.89 16.24 -5.23
N GLY A 17 -18.66 15.01 -5.66
CA GLY A 17 -19.62 13.89 -5.66
C GLY A 17 -19.86 13.27 -7.03
N TRP A 18 -20.85 12.39 -7.09
CA TRP A 18 -21.22 11.71 -8.32
C TRP A 18 -21.81 12.68 -9.35
N THR A 19 -21.24 12.62 -10.54
CA THR A 19 -21.61 13.50 -11.65
C THR A 19 -21.90 12.67 -12.89
N ALA A 20 -23.05 12.94 -13.54
CA ALA A 20 -23.45 12.25 -14.75
C ALA A 20 -22.81 12.87 -16.01
N GLN A 21 -22.62 12.03 -17.05
CA GLN A 21 -22.18 12.46 -18.38
C GLN A 21 -20.88 13.28 -18.33
N VAL A 22 -19.82 12.65 -17.85
CA VAL A 22 -18.51 13.28 -17.63
C VAL A 22 -17.56 12.90 -18.74
N ARG A 23 -16.93 13.91 -19.38
CA ARG A 23 -15.77 13.73 -20.27
C ARG A 23 -14.52 14.17 -19.56
N ILE A 24 -13.50 13.30 -19.53
CA ILE A 24 -12.18 13.56 -18.95
C ILE A 24 -11.15 13.54 -20.08
N SER A 25 -10.41 14.64 -20.23
CA SER A 25 -9.28 14.75 -21.16
C SER A 25 -7.96 14.80 -20.40
N GLY A 26 -6.91 14.20 -20.98
CA GLY A 26 -5.58 14.14 -20.37
C GLY A 26 -4.48 14.69 -21.28
N ALA A 27 -3.49 15.30 -20.64
CA ALA A 27 -2.25 15.73 -21.27
C ALA A 27 -1.07 15.47 -20.33
N ALA A 28 0.04 14.97 -20.85
CA ALA A 28 1.27 14.69 -20.08
C ALA A 28 1.01 13.87 -18.79
N GLY A 29 0.09 12.90 -18.85
CA GLY A 29 -0.22 12.03 -17.71
C GLY A 29 -1.13 12.65 -16.65
N ARG A 30 -1.63 13.86 -16.87
CA ARG A 30 -2.50 14.59 -15.93
C ARG A 30 -3.85 14.89 -16.57
N ILE A 31 -4.87 15.08 -15.74
CA ILE A 31 -6.20 15.55 -16.16
C ILE A 31 -6.07 17.00 -16.61
N SER A 32 -6.32 17.27 -17.89
CA SER A 32 -6.27 18.62 -18.45
C SER A 32 -7.63 19.33 -18.40
N SER A 33 -8.73 18.58 -18.55
CA SER A 33 -10.08 19.12 -18.41
C SER A 33 -11.08 18.05 -17.98
N ILE A 34 -12.14 18.51 -17.31
CA ILE A 34 -13.34 17.73 -16.95
C ILE A 34 -14.57 18.50 -17.40
N GLU A 35 -15.29 17.95 -18.37
CA GLU A 35 -16.56 18.50 -18.85
C GLU A 35 -17.71 17.68 -18.24
N ARG A 36 -18.75 18.35 -17.76
CA ARG A 36 -19.90 17.75 -17.06
C ARG A 36 -21.18 17.95 -17.84
N GLY A 37 -22.10 16.97 -17.80
CA GLY A 37 -23.39 17.05 -18.45
C GLY A 37 -23.29 17.08 -19.99
N VAL A 38 -22.22 16.54 -20.56
CA VAL A 38 -21.98 16.55 -22.00
C VAL A 38 -22.28 15.18 -22.63
N PRO A 39 -22.94 15.12 -23.80
CA PRO A 39 -23.14 13.87 -24.49
C PRO A 39 -21.81 13.29 -24.99
N PRO A 40 -21.73 11.96 -25.23
CA PRO A 40 -20.53 11.35 -25.77
C PRO A 40 -20.21 11.86 -27.18
N GLY A 41 -18.99 12.31 -27.40
CA GLY A 41 -18.48 12.70 -28.72
C GLY A 41 -18.10 11.49 -29.57
N ALA A 42 -17.88 11.72 -30.87
CA ALA A 42 -17.50 10.66 -31.81
C ALA A 42 -16.10 10.07 -31.54
N GLN A 43 -15.22 10.84 -30.93
CA GLN A 43 -13.85 10.43 -30.63
C GLN A 43 -13.67 9.91 -29.20
N ASP A 44 -14.72 9.97 -28.37
CA ASP A 44 -14.64 9.55 -26.98
C ASP A 44 -14.55 8.04 -26.86
N GLU A 45 -13.68 7.57 -25.98
CA GLU A 45 -13.71 6.21 -25.45
C GLU A 45 -14.76 6.17 -24.32
N ARG A 46 -15.75 5.27 -24.44
CA ARG A 46 -16.96 5.30 -23.58
C ARG A 46 -16.92 4.20 -22.54
N HIS A 47 -17.21 4.58 -21.31
CA HIS A 47 -17.33 3.71 -20.15
C HIS A 47 -18.54 4.07 -19.30
N ALA A 48 -18.95 3.16 -18.41
CA ALA A 48 -20.13 3.40 -17.57
C ALA A 48 -19.78 4.22 -16.32
N ILE A 49 -18.84 3.75 -15.50
CA ILE A 49 -18.58 4.27 -14.16
C ILE A 49 -17.10 4.58 -14.03
N ALA A 50 -16.76 5.78 -13.55
CA ALA A 50 -15.39 6.18 -13.21
C ALA A 50 -15.22 6.42 -11.72
N LEU A 51 -14.13 5.85 -11.18
CA LEU A 51 -13.61 6.11 -9.84
C LEU A 51 -12.16 6.59 -9.93
N PRO A 52 -11.66 7.41 -8.99
CA PRO A 52 -10.22 7.60 -8.85
C PRO A 52 -9.55 6.29 -8.48
N GLY A 53 -8.33 6.07 -8.98
CA GLY A 53 -7.51 4.93 -8.58
C GLY A 53 -7.06 5.06 -7.13
N LEU A 54 -7.11 3.97 -6.37
CA LEU A 54 -6.68 3.96 -4.97
C LEU A 54 -5.16 3.83 -4.85
N PRO A 55 -4.52 4.52 -3.89
CA PRO A 55 -3.16 4.24 -3.48
C PRO A 55 -3.11 3.00 -2.57
N ASN A 56 -2.21 2.07 -2.86
CA ASN A 56 -1.76 1.02 -1.95
C ASN A 56 -0.60 1.60 -1.12
N LEU A 57 -0.87 2.02 0.11
CA LEU A 57 0.13 2.77 0.87
C LEU A 57 1.27 1.91 1.45
N HIS A 58 1.12 0.58 1.48
CA HIS A 58 2.10 -0.31 2.09
C HIS A 58 2.13 -1.68 1.41
N SER A 59 3.31 -2.10 0.97
CA SER A 59 3.54 -3.38 0.33
C SER A 59 4.97 -3.87 0.54
N HIS A 60 5.09 -5.19 0.67
CA HIS A 60 6.33 -5.96 0.51
C HIS A 60 6.14 -6.88 -0.69
N ALA A 61 6.34 -6.39 -1.91
CA ALA A 61 5.94 -7.09 -3.13
C ALA A 61 6.48 -8.51 -3.26
N PHE A 62 7.71 -8.77 -2.81
CA PHE A 62 8.31 -10.12 -2.87
C PHE A 62 7.57 -11.14 -2.01
N GLN A 63 6.90 -10.72 -0.94
CA GLN A 63 6.13 -11.62 -0.07
C GLN A 63 4.93 -12.25 -0.78
N ARG A 64 4.53 -11.71 -1.95
CA ARG A 64 3.54 -12.36 -2.82
C ARG A 64 3.90 -13.82 -3.13
N GLY A 65 5.19 -14.16 -3.16
CA GLY A 65 5.68 -15.52 -3.33
C GLY A 65 5.38 -16.48 -2.18
N LEU A 66 5.01 -15.95 -1.00
CA LEU A 66 4.67 -16.76 0.19
C LEU A 66 3.19 -17.12 0.26
N ALA A 67 2.34 -16.51 -0.56
CA ALA A 67 0.90 -16.72 -0.51
C ALA A 67 0.52 -18.19 -0.64
N GLY A 68 -0.22 -18.69 0.37
CA GLY A 68 -0.64 -20.08 0.47
C GLY A 68 0.41 -21.06 0.99
N LEU A 69 1.67 -20.67 1.18
CA LEU A 69 2.71 -21.52 1.74
C LEU A 69 2.68 -21.53 3.28
N THR A 70 2.01 -20.59 3.88
CA THR A 70 1.95 -20.37 5.33
C THR A 70 0.70 -20.96 6.01
N GLU A 71 -0.21 -21.56 5.24
CA GLU A 71 -1.51 -22.04 5.73
C GLU A 71 -1.46 -23.49 6.24
N ARG A 72 -0.31 -23.89 6.84
CA ARG A 72 -0.15 -25.19 7.47
C ARG A 72 0.19 -25.03 8.93
N ARG A 73 -0.70 -25.53 9.80
CA ARG A 73 -0.43 -25.55 11.22
C ARG A 73 0.81 -26.40 11.54
N ALA A 74 1.80 -25.76 12.17
CA ALA A 74 2.97 -26.44 12.71
C ALA A 74 2.62 -27.25 13.97
N GLY A 75 3.60 -27.96 14.54
CA GLY A 75 3.41 -28.77 15.76
C GLY A 75 3.18 -27.94 17.05
N GLY A 76 3.08 -26.63 16.97
CA GLY A 76 2.86 -25.68 18.04
C GLY A 76 1.86 -24.57 17.68
N PRO A 77 1.74 -23.49 18.50
CA PRO A 77 0.95 -22.32 18.14
C PRO A 77 1.55 -21.59 16.95
N ASP A 78 0.78 -21.44 15.88
CA ASP A 78 1.16 -20.56 14.77
C ASP A 78 0.85 -19.10 15.09
N SER A 79 1.74 -18.22 14.62
CA SER A 79 1.66 -16.78 14.87
C SER A 79 2.48 -16.05 13.82
N PHE A 80 2.45 -14.72 13.82
CA PHE A 80 3.38 -13.85 13.10
C PHE A 80 4.84 -14.36 13.18
N TRP A 81 5.28 -14.87 14.33
CA TRP A 81 6.67 -15.29 14.55
C TRP A 81 7.05 -16.56 13.78
N SER A 82 6.14 -17.55 13.68
CA SER A 82 6.35 -18.76 12.85
C SER A 82 6.30 -18.42 11.35
N TRP A 83 5.39 -17.55 10.95
CA TRP A 83 5.32 -17.02 9.58
C TRP A 83 6.62 -16.31 9.17
N ARG A 84 7.17 -15.45 10.03
CA ARG A 84 8.43 -14.74 9.79
C ARG A 84 9.61 -15.68 9.58
N GLU A 85 9.68 -16.81 10.27
CA GLU A 85 10.72 -17.82 10.07
C GLU A 85 10.65 -18.46 8.68
N LEU A 86 9.44 -18.69 8.15
CA LEU A 86 9.25 -19.17 6.78
C LEU A 86 9.68 -18.12 5.75
N MET A 87 9.31 -16.86 5.97
CA MET A 87 9.74 -15.75 5.13
C MET A 87 11.26 -15.66 5.05
N TYR A 88 11.98 -15.77 6.18
CA TYR A 88 13.44 -15.76 6.18
C TYR A 88 14.03 -16.89 5.35
N ARG A 89 13.49 -18.12 5.45
CA ARG A 89 13.94 -19.26 4.62
C ARG A 89 13.69 -19.01 3.14
N PHE A 90 12.54 -18.46 2.79
CA PHE A 90 12.19 -18.16 1.41
C PHE A 90 13.17 -17.16 0.76
N ILE A 91 13.51 -16.09 1.45
CA ILE A 91 14.41 -15.07 0.89
C ILE A 91 15.87 -15.51 0.83
N GLU A 92 16.30 -16.54 1.58
CA GLU A 92 17.68 -17.04 1.53
C GLU A 92 18.07 -17.56 0.14
N HIS A 93 17.10 -18.01 -0.65
CA HIS A 93 17.32 -18.58 -1.98
C HIS A 93 17.05 -17.60 -3.12
N MET A 94 16.45 -16.47 -2.86
CA MET A 94 15.99 -15.52 -3.86
C MET A 94 17.11 -14.62 -4.37
N ASP A 95 17.32 -14.58 -5.69
CA ASP A 95 18.21 -13.63 -6.35
C ASP A 95 17.50 -12.35 -6.82
N ALA A 96 18.25 -11.43 -7.46
CA ALA A 96 17.72 -10.15 -7.90
C ALA A 96 16.69 -10.27 -9.04
N ASP A 97 16.89 -11.21 -9.98
CA ASP A 97 15.97 -11.43 -11.10
C ASP A 97 14.66 -12.09 -10.64
N GLU A 98 14.75 -12.98 -9.66
CA GLU A 98 13.61 -13.62 -9.03
C GLU A 98 12.81 -12.61 -8.18
N PHE A 99 13.50 -11.75 -7.43
CA PHE A 99 12.90 -10.66 -6.68
C PHE A 99 12.09 -9.72 -7.58
N GLU A 100 12.66 -9.29 -8.73
CA GLU A 100 11.97 -8.47 -9.72
C GLU A 100 10.70 -9.15 -10.26
N ALA A 101 10.77 -10.47 -10.54
CA ALA A 101 9.62 -11.20 -11.05
C ALA A 101 8.47 -11.27 -10.04
N LEU A 102 8.76 -11.41 -8.75
CA LEU A 102 7.77 -11.36 -7.68
C LEU A 102 7.14 -9.97 -7.56
N CYS A 103 7.96 -8.92 -7.60
CA CYS A 103 7.48 -7.54 -7.58
C CYS A 103 6.55 -7.24 -8.77
N ALA A 104 6.94 -7.62 -9.98
CA ALA A 104 6.13 -7.39 -11.17
C ALA A 104 4.76 -8.08 -11.09
N GLN A 105 4.70 -9.31 -10.56
CA GLN A 105 3.43 -10.02 -10.37
C GLN A 105 2.52 -9.31 -9.35
N ALA A 106 3.06 -8.90 -8.20
CA ALA A 106 2.30 -8.16 -7.20
C ALA A 106 1.74 -6.86 -7.77
N TYR A 107 2.54 -6.12 -8.53
CA TYR A 107 2.12 -4.84 -9.13
C TYR A 107 1.05 -5.02 -10.22
N VAL A 108 1.10 -6.08 -11.01
CA VAL A 108 0.01 -6.42 -11.94
C VAL A 108 -1.28 -6.70 -11.17
N GLU A 109 -1.21 -7.48 -10.10
CA GLU A 109 -2.38 -7.80 -9.28
C GLU A 109 -2.95 -6.55 -8.59
N MET A 110 -2.11 -5.61 -8.17
CA MET A 110 -2.54 -4.31 -7.62
C MET A 110 -3.32 -3.49 -8.66
N LEU A 111 -2.78 -3.36 -9.88
CA LEU A 111 -3.48 -2.65 -10.96
C LEU A 111 -4.83 -3.30 -11.30
N GLU A 112 -4.89 -4.62 -11.39
CA GLU A 112 -6.12 -5.36 -11.64
C GLU A 112 -7.14 -5.30 -10.47
N ALA A 113 -6.68 -4.89 -9.30
CA ALA A 113 -7.50 -4.72 -8.09
C ALA A 113 -7.92 -3.26 -7.83
N GLY A 114 -7.57 -2.32 -8.73
CA GLY A 114 -7.96 -0.92 -8.61
C GLY A 114 -6.96 0.00 -7.91
N PHE A 115 -5.80 -0.52 -7.53
CA PHE A 115 -4.69 0.31 -7.07
C PHE A 115 -3.91 0.87 -8.26
N THR A 116 -3.58 2.16 -8.23
CA THR A 116 -2.80 2.82 -9.28
C THR A 116 -1.41 3.25 -8.82
N GLN A 117 -1.17 3.26 -7.53
CA GLN A 117 0.10 3.62 -6.90
C GLN A 117 0.42 2.62 -5.79
N VAL A 118 1.72 2.44 -5.51
CA VAL A 118 2.19 1.60 -4.40
C VAL A 118 3.29 2.30 -3.60
N GLY A 119 3.17 2.23 -2.27
CA GLY A 119 4.25 2.48 -1.33
C GLY A 119 4.99 1.17 -1.07
N GLU A 120 6.13 0.98 -1.71
CA GLU A 120 6.90 -0.25 -1.56
C GLU A 120 7.89 -0.12 -0.41
N PHE A 121 7.60 -0.79 0.69
CA PHE A 121 8.43 -0.83 1.90
C PHE A 121 9.55 -1.85 1.71
N HIS A 122 10.66 -1.36 1.13
CA HIS A 122 11.73 -2.17 0.57
C HIS A 122 12.87 -2.39 1.58
N TYR A 123 12.96 -3.59 2.17
CA TYR A 123 13.97 -3.91 3.19
C TYR A 123 15.01 -4.97 2.77
N LEU A 124 14.93 -5.55 1.57
CA LEU A 124 15.96 -6.41 1.03
C LEU A 124 17.03 -5.56 0.32
N HIS A 125 18.25 -5.52 0.88
CA HIS A 125 19.31 -4.67 0.35
C HIS A 125 20.55 -5.42 -0.13
N HIS A 126 20.77 -6.64 0.39
CA HIS A 126 22.02 -7.37 0.21
C HIS A 126 21.82 -8.68 -0.53
N GLU A 127 22.92 -9.23 -1.04
CA GLU A 127 22.97 -10.56 -1.64
C GLU A 127 22.53 -11.66 -0.64
N ARG A 128 22.33 -12.90 -1.12
CA ARG A 128 21.87 -14.04 -0.32
C ARG A 128 22.71 -14.26 0.96
N GLY A 129 24.05 -14.05 0.87
CA GLY A 129 24.96 -14.13 2.01
C GLY A 129 24.93 -12.95 3.00
N GLY A 130 24.22 -11.87 2.67
CA GLY A 130 24.25 -10.60 3.42
C GLY A 130 25.38 -9.67 2.98
N THR A 131 26.17 -10.03 1.98
CA THR A 131 27.19 -9.16 1.39
C THR A 131 26.49 -8.04 0.60
N PRO A 132 26.90 -6.78 0.74
CA PRO A 132 26.39 -5.70 -0.11
C PRO A 132 26.63 -5.96 -1.60
N TYR A 133 25.65 -5.66 -2.44
CA TYR A 133 25.87 -5.59 -3.88
C TYR A 133 26.89 -4.52 -4.24
N ALA A 134 27.55 -4.64 -5.39
CA ALA A 134 28.48 -3.62 -5.90
C ALA A 134 27.76 -2.26 -6.07
N ASP A 135 26.52 -2.25 -6.56
CA ASP A 135 25.61 -1.10 -6.44
C ASP A 135 24.67 -1.35 -5.25
N PRO A 136 24.73 -0.54 -4.19
CA PRO A 136 23.82 -0.67 -3.04
C PRO A 136 22.34 -0.47 -3.40
N GLY A 137 22.04 0.01 -4.60
CA GLY A 137 20.70 0.16 -5.15
C GLY A 137 20.22 -0.99 -6.04
N GLU A 138 20.95 -2.10 -6.17
CA GLU A 138 20.58 -3.21 -7.08
C GLU A 138 19.12 -3.62 -6.91
N LEU A 139 18.69 -3.98 -5.70
CA LEU A 139 17.31 -4.43 -5.48
C LEU A 139 16.29 -3.28 -5.54
N ALA A 140 16.66 -2.06 -5.17
CA ALA A 140 15.85 -0.85 -5.41
C ALA A 140 15.64 -0.62 -6.93
N GLY A 141 16.68 -0.87 -7.73
CA GLY A 141 16.60 -0.86 -9.20
C GLY A 141 15.64 -1.90 -9.75
N ARG A 142 15.59 -3.09 -9.14
CA ARG A 142 14.65 -4.16 -9.52
C ARG A 142 13.19 -3.79 -9.19
N VAL A 143 12.94 -3.14 -8.05
CA VAL A 143 11.62 -2.56 -7.74
C VAL A 143 11.22 -1.54 -8.79
N ALA A 144 12.11 -0.61 -9.11
CA ALA A 144 11.86 0.43 -10.12
C ALA A 144 11.62 -0.17 -11.52
N ALA A 145 12.39 -1.20 -11.91
CA ALA A 145 12.19 -1.92 -13.17
C ALA A 145 10.83 -2.62 -13.24
N ALA A 146 10.42 -3.30 -12.17
CA ALA A 146 9.10 -3.92 -12.06
C ALA A 146 7.97 -2.88 -12.16
N ALA A 147 8.12 -1.73 -11.50
CA ALA A 147 7.15 -0.64 -11.57
C ALA A 147 7.08 -0.02 -12.98
N ALA A 148 8.22 0.21 -13.62
CA ALA A 148 8.28 0.70 -15.00
C ALA A 148 7.65 -0.28 -16.00
N HIS A 149 7.91 -1.58 -15.84
CA HIS A 149 7.37 -2.63 -16.71
C HIS A 149 5.84 -2.76 -16.58
N THR A 150 5.32 -2.72 -15.35
CA THR A 150 3.87 -2.83 -15.10
C THR A 150 3.12 -1.52 -15.28
N GLY A 151 3.81 -0.39 -15.16
CA GLY A 151 3.24 0.95 -15.26
C GLY A 151 2.59 1.46 -13.97
N ILE A 152 2.68 0.73 -12.84
CA ILE A 152 2.17 1.20 -11.54
C ILE A 152 2.93 2.45 -11.06
N GLY A 153 2.25 3.36 -10.38
CA GLY A 153 2.91 4.47 -9.69
C GLY A 153 3.71 3.96 -8.50
N LEU A 154 4.90 4.51 -8.26
CA LEU A 154 5.81 4.04 -7.22
C LEU A 154 6.20 5.15 -6.26
N THR A 155 6.04 4.91 -4.96
CA THR A 155 6.77 5.58 -3.90
C THR A 155 7.66 4.53 -3.24
N LEU A 156 8.95 4.60 -3.53
CA LEU A 156 9.92 3.66 -2.97
C LEU A 156 10.32 4.10 -1.56
N LEU A 157 10.22 3.18 -0.62
CA LEU A 157 10.50 3.38 0.80
C LEU A 157 11.65 2.46 1.22
N PRO A 158 12.92 2.82 0.93
CA PRO A 158 14.04 2.05 1.42
C PRO A 158 14.03 2.02 2.94
N VAL A 159 14.28 0.84 3.50
CA VAL A 159 14.11 0.57 4.92
C VAL A 159 15.44 0.58 5.65
N PHE A 160 15.50 1.30 6.74
CA PHE A 160 16.58 1.18 7.71
C PHE A 160 16.29 0.05 8.70
N TYR A 161 17.24 -0.88 8.81
CA TYR A 161 17.16 -2.03 9.71
C TYR A 161 18.57 -2.31 10.28
N ALA A 162 18.77 -2.17 11.59
CA ALA A 162 20.09 -2.37 12.20
C ALA A 162 20.09 -3.43 13.31
N HIS A 163 18.98 -3.61 14.01
CA HIS A 163 18.91 -4.40 15.23
C HIS A 163 17.83 -5.48 15.20
N GLY A 164 18.02 -6.54 16.01
CA GLY A 164 17.10 -7.65 16.12
C GLY A 164 15.91 -7.41 17.05
N ASN A 165 16.03 -6.49 18.00
CA ASN A 165 15.00 -6.10 18.94
C ASN A 165 15.34 -4.77 19.63
N PHE A 166 14.43 -4.28 20.48
CA PHE A 166 14.55 -3.03 21.26
C PHE A 166 15.91 -2.91 21.99
N GLY A 167 16.34 -1.65 22.20
CA GLY A 167 17.56 -1.36 22.93
C GLY A 167 18.85 -1.70 22.18
N GLY A 168 18.80 -1.90 20.87
CA GLY A 168 19.98 -2.23 20.06
C GLY A 168 20.42 -3.69 20.18
N ALA A 169 19.50 -4.61 20.46
CA ALA A 169 19.79 -6.03 20.51
C ALA A 169 20.41 -6.55 19.20
N ALA A 170 21.38 -7.44 19.31
CA ALA A 170 22.09 -7.99 18.15
C ALA A 170 21.12 -8.63 17.16
N PRO A 171 21.27 -8.40 15.85
CA PRO A 171 20.44 -9.01 14.84
C PRO A 171 20.70 -10.50 14.71
N GLN A 172 19.69 -11.25 14.30
CA GLN A 172 19.82 -12.68 13.99
C GLN A 172 20.52 -12.88 12.65
N PRO A 173 21.24 -14.00 12.43
CA PRO A 173 21.90 -14.30 11.15
C PRO A 173 20.99 -14.22 9.93
N ARG A 174 19.70 -14.57 10.07
CA ARG A 174 18.70 -14.53 8.99
C ARG A 174 18.27 -13.12 8.58
N GLN A 175 18.60 -12.11 9.38
CA GLN A 175 18.31 -10.70 9.09
C GLN A 175 19.42 -10.04 8.25
N ARG A 176 20.52 -10.74 7.96
CA ARG A 176 21.73 -10.21 7.30
C ARG A 176 21.47 -9.48 5.98
N ARG A 177 20.42 -9.85 5.24
CA ARG A 177 20.07 -9.21 3.96
C ARG A 177 19.43 -7.82 4.11
N PHE A 178 19.05 -7.43 5.32
CA PHE A 178 18.37 -6.16 5.63
C PHE A 178 19.29 -5.13 6.26
N LEU A 179 20.40 -5.59 6.89
CA LEU A 179 21.16 -4.80 7.84
C LEU A 179 21.91 -3.64 7.20
N SER A 180 21.80 -2.48 7.79
CA SER A 180 22.63 -1.33 7.45
C SER A 180 22.90 -0.48 8.69
N ASP A 181 24.08 0.16 8.73
CA ASP A 181 24.31 1.30 9.60
C ASP A 181 23.79 2.61 8.95
N PRO A 182 23.74 3.73 9.65
CA PRO A 182 23.24 4.99 9.06
C PRO A 182 24.02 5.44 7.82
N ALA A 183 25.32 5.19 7.74
CA ALA A 183 26.14 5.54 6.58
C ALA A 183 25.86 4.61 5.39
N GLY A 184 25.68 3.32 5.65
CA GLY A 184 25.22 2.34 4.65
C GLY A 184 23.84 2.68 4.11
N PHE A 185 22.92 3.01 5.00
CA PHE A 185 21.58 3.42 4.61
C PHE A 185 21.58 4.71 3.78
N ALA A 186 22.42 5.69 4.09
CA ALA A 186 22.53 6.89 3.27
C ALA A 186 22.94 6.56 1.82
N ARG A 187 23.84 5.58 1.60
CA ARG A 187 24.22 5.10 0.27
C ARG A 187 23.05 4.38 -0.42
N ILE A 188 22.31 3.51 0.29
CA ILE A 188 21.13 2.82 -0.21
C ILE A 188 20.06 3.86 -0.63
N LEU A 189 19.79 4.85 0.20
CA LEU A 189 18.82 5.90 -0.07
C LEU A 189 19.17 6.71 -1.32
N GLU A 190 20.43 7.10 -1.47
CA GLU A 190 20.88 7.84 -2.66
C GLU A 190 20.81 6.97 -3.92
N ALA A 191 21.17 5.69 -3.82
CA ALA A 191 21.03 4.74 -4.93
C ALA A 191 19.55 4.52 -5.29
N SER A 192 18.66 4.44 -4.31
CA SER A 192 17.21 4.37 -4.50
C SER A 192 16.66 5.60 -5.23
N ARG A 193 17.12 6.80 -4.85
CA ARG A 193 16.77 8.05 -5.57
C ARG A 193 17.21 8.03 -7.03
N ARG A 194 18.38 7.44 -7.33
CA ARG A 194 18.83 7.26 -8.72
C ARG A 194 17.97 6.24 -9.47
N ALA A 195 17.68 5.11 -8.84
CA ALA A 195 16.91 4.02 -9.45
C ALA A 195 15.52 4.46 -9.93
N VAL A 196 14.80 5.26 -9.14
CA VAL A 196 13.43 5.68 -9.50
C VAL A 196 13.37 6.77 -10.56
N ARG A 197 14.47 7.39 -10.96
CA ARG A 197 14.48 8.46 -12.00
C ARG A 197 13.92 8.02 -13.35
N SER A 198 14.01 6.72 -13.64
CA SER A 198 13.46 6.13 -14.87
C SER A 198 11.95 5.87 -14.81
N VAL A 199 11.32 5.97 -13.63
CA VAL A 199 9.90 5.70 -13.43
C VAL A 199 9.15 7.04 -13.37
N PRO A 200 8.29 7.36 -14.35
CA PRO A 200 7.58 8.64 -14.39
C PRO A 200 6.75 8.89 -13.13
N GLY A 201 6.99 10.02 -12.48
CA GLY A 201 6.27 10.43 -11.28
C GLY A 201 6.54 9.58 -10.04
N ALA A 202 7.61 8.75 -10.02
CA ALA A 202 7.98 8.04 -8.80
C ALA A 202 8.55 8.98 -7.73
N GLY A 203 8.28 8.63 -6.47
CA GLY A 203 8.83 9.28 -5.29
C GLY A 203 9.72 8.36 -4.47
N VAL A 204 10.48 8.95 -3.54
CA VAL A 204 11.27 8.22 -2.55
C VAL A 204 11.00 8.81 -1.18
N GLY A 205 10.67 7.95 -0.22
CA GLY A 205 10.63 8.27 1.20
C GLY A 205 11.72 7.56 1.97
N ILE A 206 11.52 7.42 3.27
CA ILE A 206 12.33 6.58 4.15
C ILE A 206 11.44 5.73 5.04
N ALA A 207 11.96 4.60 5.49
CA ALA A 207 11.24 3.77 6.44
C ALA A 207 12.20 3.20 7.50
N PRO A 208 12.26 3.76 8.74
CA PRO A 208 12.68 2.98 9.87
C PRO A 208 11.78 1.76 9.99
N HIS A 209 12.34 0.53 9.96
CA HIS A 209 11.50 -0.68 9.90
C HIS A 209 10.45 -0.70 11.04
N SER A 210 10.92 -0.55 12.27
CA SER A 210 10.13 -0.49 13.51
C SER A 210 11.06 -0.03 14.64
N LEU A 211 10.54 0.29 15.80
CA LEU A 211 11.35 0.62 16.97
C LEU A 211 12.22 -0.55 17.47
N ARG A 212 11.90 -1.77 17.06
CA ARG A 212 12.73 -2.97 17.33
C ARG A 212 14.03 -2.97 16.51
N ALA A 213 14.05 -2.29 15.37
CA ALA A 213 15.16 -2.37 14.42
C ALA A 213 16.08 -1.13 14.46
N VAL A 214 15.82 -0.17 15.33
CA VAL A 214 16.52 1.11 15.37
C VAL A 214 16.74 1.57 16.82
N THR A 215 17.90 2.15 17.11
CA THR A 215 18.12 2.87 18.37
C THR A 215 17.70 4.33 18.26
N PRO A 216 17.43 5.04 19.37
CA PRO A 216 17.05 6.45 19.32
C PRO A 216 18.02 7.36 18.54
N PRO A 217 19.37 7.26 18.71
CA PRO A 217 20.31 8.04 17.91
C PRO A 217 20.28 7.72 16.41
N GLU A 218 20.10 6.44 16.06
CA GLU A 218 19.98 6.01 14.65
C GLU A 218 18.68 6.49 14.04
N LEU A 219 17.55 6.44 14.78
CA LEU A 219 16.28 6.99 14.33
C LEU A 219 16.42 8.47 13.97
N ALA A 220 17.04 9.26 14.85
CA ALA A 220 17.29 10.68 14.58
C ALA A 220 18.18 10.90 13.35
N ALA A 221 19.24 10.09 13.19
CA ALA A 221 20.14 10.16 12.03
C ALA A 221 19.41 9.79 10.72
N VAL A 222 18.60 8.74 10.72
CA VAL A 222 17.83 8.30 9.54
C VAL A 222 16.76 9.32 9.16
N LEU A 223 16.04 9.88 10.13
CA LEU A 223 15.05 10.93 9.89
C LEU A 223 15.66 12.17 9.25
N ALA A 224 16.89 12.54 9.64
CA ALA A 224 17.61 13.66 9.03
C ALA A 224 17.93 13.44 7.54
N LEU A 225 18.05 12.19 7.06
CA LEU A 225 18.27 11.84 5.64
C LEU A 225 16.99 11.96 4.81
N GLY A 226 15.82 11.87 5.43
CA GLY A 226 14.51 11.79 4.76
C GLY A 226 13.96 13.09 4.21
N ALA A 227 14.69 14.19 4.29
CA ALA A 227 14.44 15.56 3.84
C ALA A 227 13.11 15.81 3.11
N GLY A 228 11.98 15.85 3.85
CA GLY A 228 10.68 16.29 3.34
C GLY A 228 9.85 15.24 2.59
N GLY A 229 10.34 14.02 2.40
CA GLY A 229 9.58 12.89 1.85
C GLY A 229 8.73 12.16 2.91
N PRO A 230 7.92 11.17 2.51
CA PRO A 230 7.14 10.35 3.43
C PRO A 230 8.04 9.50 4.33
N VAL A 231 7.55 9.24 5.55
CA VAL A 231 8.22 8.42 6.57
C VAL A 231 7.26 7.33 7.01
N HIS A 232 7.61 6.06 6.76
CA HIS A 232 6.79 4.93 7.15
C HIS A 232 7.47 4.11 8.25
N ILE A 233 6.69 3.52 9.15
CA ILE A 233 7.19 2.67 10.22
C ILE A 233 6.12 1.64 10.63
N HIS A 234 6.49 0.36 10.77
CA HIS A 234 5.63 -0.61 11.46
C HIS A 234 5.63 -0.32 12.95
N ILE A 235 4.45 -0.29 13.57
CA ILE A 235 4.35 0.06 14.97
C ILE A 235 3.12 -0.57 15.63
N ALA A 236 3.32 -1.12 16.82
CA ALA A 236 2.27 -1.72 17.65
C ALA A 236 1.42 -2.76 16.89
N GLU A 237 2.06 -3.52 16.00
CA GLU A 237 1.44 -4.57 15.18
C GLU A 237 1.06 -5.78 16.05
N GLN A 238 1.97 -6.20 16.94
CA GLN A 238 1.84 -7.40 17.77
C GLN A 238 1.81 -7.06 19.25
N LEU A 239 1.01 -7.77 20.05
CA LEU A 239 0.99 -7.59 21.51
C LEU A 239 2.38 -7.77 22.13
N ARG A 240 3.15 -8.76 21.65
CA ARG A 240 4.52 -8.98 22.11
C ARG A 240 5.43 -7.78 21.86
N GLU A 241 5.26 -7.06 20.73
CA GLU A 241 5.98 -5.82 20.47
C GLU A 241 5.67 -4.76 21.54
N VAL A 242 4.39 -4.64 21.90
CA VAL A 242 3.95 -3.69 22.95
C VAL A 242 4.57 -4.06 24.30
N GLU A 243 4.55 -5.34 24.68
CA GLU A 243 5.11 -5.84 25.94
C GLU A 243 6.64 -5.63 26.00
N GLU A 244 7.33 -5.97 24.92
CA GLU A 244 8.80 -5.79 24.83
C GLU A 244 9.19 -4.32 24.85
N CYS A 245 8.42 -3.42 24.22
CA CYS A 245 8.64 -1.98 24.28
C CYS A 245 8.42 -1.40 25.68
N LEU A 246 7.36 -1.83 26.36
CA LEU A 246 7.10 -1.48 27.77
C LEU A 246 8.25 -1.94 28.68
N GLY A 247 8.76 -3.15 28.46
CA GLY A 247 9.90 -3.68 29.22
C GLY A 247 11.18 -2.88 29.00
N TRP A 248 11.40 -2.37 27.79
CA TRP A 248 12.59 -1.60 27.43
C TRP A 248 12.50 -0.12 27.87
N SER A 249 11.38 0.55 27.56
CA SER A 249 11.29 2.02 27.65
C SER A 249 10.31 2.52 28.71
N GLN A 250 9.54 1.64 29.35
CA GLN A 250 8.40 1.98 30.21
C GLN A 250 7.30 2.78 29.47
N ARG A 251 7.30 2.72 28.15
CA ARG A 251 6.34 3.35 27.24
C ARG A 251 5.81 2.34 26.24
N ARG A 252 4.59 2.54 25.75
CA ARG A 252 4.04 1.81 24.61
C ARG A 252 4.73 2.28 23.33
N PRO A 253 4.74 1.49 22.24
CA PRO A 253 5.50 1.85 21.03
C PRO A 253 5.11 3.22 20.43
N ILE A 254 3.79 3.45 20.26
CA ILE A 254 3.29 4.71 19.69
C ILE A 254 3.52 5.87 20.65
N GLU A 255 3.26 5.69 21.94
CA GLU A 255 3.56 6.68 22.98
C GLU A 255 5.03 7.11 22.92
N TRP A 256 5.94 6.13 22.89
CA TRP A 256 7.37 6.39 22.80
C TRP A 256 7.73 7.18 21.51
N LEU A 257 7.19 6.76 20.37
CA LEU A 257 7.45 7.44 19.11
C LEU A 257 6.98 8.90 19.14
N LEU A 258 5.77 9.16 19.63
CA LEU A 258 5.18 10.50 19.71
C LEU A 258 5.91 11.44 20.69
N GLU A 259 6.60 10.88 21.70
CA GLU A 259 7.41 11.63 22.66
C GLU A 259 8.83 11.91 22.14
N ASN A 260 9.40 11.02 21.30
CA ASN A 260 10.83 11.05 20.93
C ASN A 260 11.10 11.41 19.46
N ALA A 261 10.06 11.49 18.62
CA ALA A 261 10.20 11.90 17.23
C ALA A 261 9.20 13.03 16.87
N ALA A 262 9.63 13.89 15.94
CA ALA A 262 8.74 14.93 15.38
C ALA A 262 7.79 14.31 14.36
N VAL A 263 6.80 13.57 14.86
CA VAL A 263 5.75 12.96 14.03
C VAL A 263 4.84 14.06 13.49
N ASP A 264 4.64 14.09 12.17
CA ASP A 264 3.82 15.07 11.44
C ASP A 264 3.02 14.38 10.31
N GLU A 265 2.42 15.18 9.43
CA GLU A 265 1.60 14.71 8.30
C GLU A 265 2.34 13.84 7.27
N ARG A 266 3.67 13.78 7.31
CA ARG A 266 4.48 12.92 6.42
C ARG A 266 4.57 11.48 6.91
N TRP A 267 4.15 11.21 8.14
CA TRP A 267 4.29 9.90 8.74
C TRP A 267 3.11 8.99 8.40
N CYS A 268 3.46 7.73 8.09
CA CYS A 268 2.53 6.62 8.03
C CYS A 268 2.93 5.58 9.09
N LEU A 269 2.06 5.43 10.09
CA LEU A 269 2.19 4.43 11.14
C LEU A 269 1.47 3.17 10.66
N VAL A 270 2.24 2.18 10.21
CA VAL A 270 1.67 0.96 9.62
C VAL A 270 1.15 0.05 10.73
N HIS A 271 -0.03 -0.49 10.53
CA HIS A 271 -0.87 -1.28 11.44
C HIS A 271 -1.44 -0.49 12.61
N ALA A 272 -0.60 -0.09 13.57
CA ALA A 272 -1.04 0.50 14.84
C ALA A 272 -2.16 -0.31 15.54
N THR A 273 -2.23 -1.61 15.28
CA THR A 273 -3.31 -2.53 15.65
C THR A 273 -3.66 -2.45 17.12
N HIS A 274 -2.63 -2.36 17.96
CA HIS A 274 -2.79 -2.33 19.43
C HIS A 274 -2.68 -0.92 20.01
N ALA A 275 -3.06 0.12 19.24
CA ALA A 275 -3.06 1.49 19.74
C ALA A 275 -4.08 1.69 20.87
N SER A 276 -3.65 2.36 21.95
CA SER A 276 -4.54 2.83 23.02
C SER A 276 -5.31 4.08 22.60
N THR A 277 -6.38 4.43 23.30
CA THR A 277 -7.18 5.63 23.05
C THR A 277 -6.31 6.91 23.04
N ALA A 278 -5.37 7.04 23.97
CA ALA A 278 -4.47 8.20 24.05
C ALA A 278 -3.51 8.26 22.84
N GLU A 279 -3.02 7.09 22.41
CA GLU A 279 -2.16 6.99 21.22
C GLU A 279 -2.94 7.35 19.93
N LEU A 280 -4.19 6.88 19.77
CA LEU A 280 -5.06 7.25 18.65
C LEU A 280 -5.27 8.77 18.57
N GLN A 281 -5.58 9.39 19.72
CA GLN A 281 -5.73 10.83 19.81
C GLN A 281 -4.42 11.56 19.45
N GLY A 282 -3.29 11.07 19.94
CA GLY A 282 -1.96 11.62 19.67
C GLY A 282 -1.58 11.54 18.18
N ILE A 283 -1.90 10.45 17.49
CA ILE A 283 -1.71 10.30 16.03
C ILE A 283 -2.58 11.31 15.27
N ALA A 284 -3.87 11.39 15.59
CA ALA A 284 -4.80 12.29 14.93
C ALA A 284 -4.41 13.76 15.07
N GLN A 285 -3.97 14.20 16.26
CA GLN A 285 -3.50 15.56 16.53
C GLN A 285 -2.27 15.95 15.70
N ARG A 286 -1.44 14.99 15.31
CA ARG A 286 -0.26 15.21 14.48
C ARG A 286 -0.55 15.08 12.98
N ALA A 287 -1.80 14.83 12.62
CA ALA A 287 -2.24 14.58 11.26
C ALA A 287 -1.48 13.45 10.54
N ALA A 288 -0.84 12.54 11.30
CA ALA A 288 -0.20 11.37 10.74
C ALA A 288 -1.25 10.37 10.23
N VAL A 289 -0.86 9.56 9.25
CA VAL A 289 -1.73 8.54 8.64
C VAL A 289 -1.50 7.20 9.35
N VAL A 290 -2.57 6.45 9.60
CA VAL A 290 -2.47 5.02 9.96
C VAL A 290 -2.59 4.20 8.68
N GLY A 291 -1.61 3.35 8.43
CA GLY A 291 -1.60 2.43 7.29
C GLY A 291 -2.20 1.09 7.68
N LEU A 292 -3.45 0.84 7.29
CA LEU A 292 -4.16 -0.39 7.62
C LEU A 292 -3.99 -1.43 6.51
N CYS A 293 -3.75 -2.67 6.91
CA CYS A 293 -3.59 -3.80 6.00
C CYS A 293 -4.49 -4.96 6.43
N PRO A 294 -5.83 -4.78 6.38
CA PRO A 294 -6.80 -5.67 7.01
C PRO A 294 -6.68 -7.13 6.61
N MET A 295 -6.33 -7.43 5.35
CA MET A 295 -6.17 -8.80 4.89
C MET A 295 -4.92 -9.46 5.48
N THR A 296 -3.81 -8.73 5.58
CA THR A 296 -2.59 -9.24 6.22
C THR A 296 -2.77 -9.37 7.72
N GLU A 297 -3.34 -8.36 8.38
CA GLU A 297 -3.64 -8.35 9.81
C GLU A 297 -4.54 -9.54 10.19
N ALA A 298 -5.53 -9.86 9.36
CA ALA A 298 -6.37 -11.05 9.53
C ALA A 298 -5.61 -12.36 9.26
N SER A 299 -4.76 -12.40 8.22
CA SER A 299 -3.97 -13.59 7.86
C SER A 299 -2.92 -13.93 8.93
N LEU A 300 -2.32 -12.92 9.55
CA LEU A 300 -1.29 -13.09 10.60
C LEU A 300 -1.90 -13.20 12.01
N GLY A 301 -3.20 -12.88 12.15
CA GLY A 301 -3.86 -12.91 13.44
C GLY A 301 -3.40 -11.80 14.37
N ASP A 302 -3.09 -10.62 13.84
CA ASP A 302 -2.56 -9.47 14.59
C ASP A 302 -3.57 -8.90 15.56
N GLY A 303 -4.84 -8.85 15.15
CA GLY A 303 -5.93 -8.27 15.91
C GLY A 303 -6.77 -7.31 15.08
N ILE A 304 -7.56 -6.49 15.76
CA ILE A 304 -8.46 -5.52 15.12
C ILE A 304 -8.04 -4.11 15.55
N PHE A 305 -7.62 -3.29 14.60
CA PHE A 305 -7.36 -1.87 14.82
C PHE A 305 -8.65 -1.16 15.28
N PRO A 306 -8.62 -0.29 16.30
CA PRO A 306 -9.81 0.39 16.82
C PRO A 306 -10.27 1.55 15.92
N ALA A 307 -10.69 1.22 14.68
CA ALA A 307 -10.99 2.20 13.63
C ALA A 307 -12.17 3.12 13.98
N VAL A 308 -13.19 2.62 14.69
CA VAL A 308 -14.33 3.42 15.13
C VAL A 308 -13.88 4.52 16.08
N ALA A 309 -13.09 4.18 17.10
CA ALA A 309 -12.55 5.18 18.03
C ALA A 309 -11.61 6.16 17.33
N PHE A 310 -10.82 5.69 16.35
CA PHE A 310 -9.91 6.57 15.58
C PHE A 310 -10.69 7.58 14.72
N ALA A 311 -11.81 7.17 14.15
CA ALA A 311 -12.70 8.05 13.37
C ALA A 311 -13.32 9.16 14.25
N GLU A 312 -13.62 8.91 15.53
CA GLU A 312 -14.11 9.93 16.48
C GLU A 312 -13.10 11.07 16.66
N TYR A 313 -11.81 10.78 16.60
CA TYR A 313 -10.73 11.77 16.61
C TYR A 313 -10.44 12.39 15.23
N ARG A 314 -11.23 12.07 14.20
CA ARG A 314 -10.97 12.46 12.80
C ARG A 314 -9.59 11.99 12.32
N GLY A 315 -9.16 10.82 12.78
CA GLY A 315 -7.91 10.22 12.39
C GLY A 315 -7.89 9.86 10.90
N ARG A 316 -6.72 9.94 10.29
CA ARG A 316 -6.52 9.68 8.86
C ARG A 316 -5.96 8.28 8.67
N PHE A 317 -6.56 7.50 7.78
CA PHE A 317 -6.05 6.18 7.42
C PHE A 317 -6.06 5.98 5.91
N GLY A 318 -5.22 5.06 5.46
CA GLY A 318 -5.27 4.49 4.13
C GLY A 318 -5.12 2.98 4.20
N ILE A 319 -5.22 2.30 3.06
CA ILE A 319 -5.12 0.85 2.98
C ILE A 319 -3.87 0.41 2.23
N GLY A 320 -3.30 -0.73 2.64
CA GLY A 320 -2.19 -1.42 1.99
C GLY A 320 -2.44 -2.91 1.86
N SER A 321 -1.75 -3.57 0.93
CA SER A 321 -1.82 -5.03 0.73
C SER A 321 -0.72 -5.79 1.47
N ASP A 322 0.26 -5.09 2.00
CA ASP A 322 1.36 -5.54 2.87
C ASP A 322 2.03 -6.83 2.39
N SER A 323 1.70 -8.00 2.97
CA SER A 323 2.27 -9.29 2.59
C SER A 323 1.81 -9.82 1.23
N ASN A 324 0.85 -9.16 0.60
CA ASN A 324 0.30 -9.53 -0.71
C ASN A 324 -0.20 -10.99 -0.77
N VAL A 325 -0.67 -11.52 0.35
CA VAL A 325 -1.27 -12.86 0.41
C VAL A 325 -2.46 -12.95 -0.56
N ARG A 326 -3.22 -11.89 -0.63
CA ARG A 326 -4.21 -11.58 -1.66
C ARG A 326 -4.22 -10.07 -1.90
N VAL A 327 -4.41 -9.64 -3.13
CA VAL A 327 -4.42 -8.22 -3.49
C VAL A 327 -5.80 -7.85 -4.05
N ASP A 328 -6.57 -7.06 -3.28
CA ASP A 328 -7.92 -6.63 -3.66
C ASP A 328 -8.32 -5.39 -2.84
N ALA A 329 -8.41 -4.22 -3.48
CA ALA A 329 -8.72 -2.97 -2.80
C ALA A 329 -10.12 -2.97 -2.13
N ALA A 330 -11.12 -3.57 -2.79
CA ALA A 330 -12.45 -3.69 -2.23
C ALA A 330 -12.48 -4.63 -1.02
N GLU A 331 -11.69 -5.71 -1.03
CA GLU A 331 -11.59 -6.66 0.07
C GLU A 331 -10.94 -6.02 1.31
N GLU A 332 -9.87 -5.22 1.13
CA GLU A 332 -9.25 -4.48 2.24
C GLU A 332 -10.29 -3.58 2.94
N LEU A 333 -11.04 -2.79 2.16
CA LEU A 333 -12.09 -1.92 2.69
C LEU A 333 -13.23 -2.71 3.35
N ARG A 334 -13.66 -3.80 2.71
CA ARG A 334 -14.71 -4.67 3.24
C ARG A 334 -14.30 -5.32 4.56
N LEU A 335 -13.09 -5.86 4.63
CA LEU A 335 -12.58 -6.53 5.83
C LEU A 335 -12.36 -5.54 6.97
N LEU A 336 -11.91 -4.32 6.67
CA LEU A 336 -11.83 -3.24 7.66
C LEU A 336 -13.19 -3.01 8.31
N GLU A 337 -14.25 -2.80 7.55
CA GLU A 337 -15.59 -2.60 8.09
C GLU A 337 -16.12 -3.87 8.79
N TYR A 338 -15.91 -5.06 8.22
CA TYR A 338 -16.45 -6.30 8.79
C TYR A 338 -15.79 -6.66 10.12
N SER A 339 -14.49 -6.43 10.27
CA SER A 339 -13.81 -6.59 11.56
C SER A 339 -14.43 -5.71 12.66
N GLN A 340 -14.74 -4.44 12.32
CA GLN A 340 -15.41 -3.53 13.24
C GLN A 340 -16.86 -3.98 13.55
N ARG A 341 -17.61 -4.43 12.53
CA ARG A 341 -18.97 -4.98 12.75
C ARG A 341 -18.96 -6.14 13.75
N LEU A 342 -18.01 -7.06 13.60
CA LEU A 342 -17.87 -8.20 14.50
C LEU A 342 -17.47 -7.76 15.91
N ALA A 343 -16.51 -6.85 16.05
CA ALA A 343 -16.07 -6.33 17.34
C ALA A 343 -17.18 -5.58 18.07
N HIS A 344 -17.94 -4.73 17.38
CA HIS A 344 -18.98 -3.89 17.95
C HIS A 344 -20.38 -4.53 17.92
N ARG A 345 -20.59 -5.67 17.23
CA ARG A 345 -21.90 -6.31 17.03
C ARG A 345 -22.94 -5.35 16.46
N ALA A 346 -22.51 -4.50 15.54
CA ALA A 346 -23.29 -3.46 14.89
C ALA A 346 -23.00 -3.42 13.39
N ARG A 347 -23.81 -2.70 12.60
CA ARG A 347 -23.62 -2.55 11.15
C ARG A 347 -23.27 -1.11 10.81
N ASN A 348 -22.54 -0.93 9.70
CA ASN A 348 -22.21 0.37 9.12
C ASN A 348 -21.51 1.30 10.13
N VAL A 349 -20.57 0.74 10.89
CA VAL A 349 -19.94 1.42 12.03
C VAL A 349 -18.88 2.44 11.62
N LEU A 350 -18.35 2.33 10.39
CA LEU A 350 -17.42 3.30 9.81
C LEU A 350 -18.09 4.25 8.81
N ALA A 351 -19.43 4.30 8.73
CA ALA A 351 -20.13 5.35 8.02
C ALA A 351 -19.88 6.70 8.71
N SER A 352 -19.56 7.73 7.94
CA SER A 352 -19.15 9.04 8.46
C SER A 352 -20.23 9.81 9.22
N ALA A 353 -21.50 9.50 8.94
CA ALA A 353 -22.66 10.08 9.61
C ALA A 353 -23.91 9.20 9.42
N ALA A 354 -24.97 9.47 10.19
CA ALA A 354 -26.26 8.84 9.98
C ALA A 354 -26.79 9.11 8.56
N GLY A 355 -27.15 8.05 7.86
CA GLY A 355 -27.61 8.10 6.46
C GLY A 355 -26.49 8.14 5.42
N ALA A 356 -25.21 8.24 5.81
CA ALA A 356 -24.10 8.16 4.87
C ALA A 356 -23.84 6.71 4.41
N SER A 357 -23.33 6.55 3.18
CA SER A 357 -22.85 5.27 2.67
C SER A 357 -21.54 4.88 3.38
N THR A 358 -21.49 3.64 3.82
CA THR A 358 -20.27 3.06 4.41
C THR A 358 -19.18 2.92 3.35
N GLY A 359 -19.53 2.45 2.15
CA GLY A 359 -18.58 2.32 1.04
C GLY A 359 -17.97 3.64 0.63
N ARG A 360 -18.80 4.71 0.55
CA ARG A 360 -18.30 6.05 0.26
C ARG A 360 -17.33 6.55 1.33
N SER A 361 -17.69 6.41 2.61
CA SER A 361 -16.86 6.85 3.72
C SER A 361 -15.49 6.15 3.74
N LEU A 362 -15.48 4.83 3.56
CA LEU A 362 -14.26 4.02 3.49
C LEU A 362 -13.39 4.38 2.28
N PHE A 363 -14.00 4.51 1.11
CA PHE A 363 -13.30 4.80 -0.13
C PHE A 363 -12.61 6.17 -0.08
N GLU A 364 -13.31 7.20 0.35
CA GLU A 364 -12.75 8.55 0.45
C GLU A 364 -11.65 8.66 1.49
N ALA A 365 -11.82 8.01 2.65
CA ALA A 365 -10.80 7.97 3.69
C ALA A 365 -9.53 7.27 3.19
N ALA A 366 -9.67 6.12 2.52
CA ALA A 366 -8.54 5.37 1.97
C ALA A 366 -7.84 6.14 0.83
N LEU A 367 -8.60 6.80 -0.04
CA LEU A 367 -8.06 7.62 -1.12
C LEU A 367 -7.24 8.79 -0.55
N ALA A 368 -7.81 9.54 0.38
CA ALA A 368 -7.17 10.73 0.96
C ALA A 368 -5.95 10.34 1.83
N GLY A 369 -6.11 9.34 2.70
CA GLY A 369 -5.03 8.88 3.57
C GLY A 369 -3.90 8.22 2.80
N GLY A 370 -4.22 7.39 1.80
CA GLY A 370 -3.22 6.77 0.95
C GLY A 370 -2.43 7.79 0.11
N ALA A 371 -3.11 8.79 -0.45
CA ALA A 371 -2.45 9.87 -1.18
C ALA A 371 -1.50 10.67 -0.26
N GLN A 372 -1.94 11.02 0.94
CA GLN A 372 -1.11 11.73 1.92
C GLN A 372 0.11 10.87 2.34
N ALA A 373 -0.08 9.58 2.61
CA ALA A 373 0.99 8.69 3.06
C ALA A 373 2.10 8.53 2.02
N LEU A 374 1.75 8.57 0.72
CA LEU A 374 2.71 8.39 -0.37
C LEU A 374 3.28 9.71 -0.88
N ARG A 375 2.50 10.79 -0.82
CA ARG A 375 2.85 12.10 -1.38
C ARG A 375 2.28 13.24 -0.52
N PRO A 376 2.84 13.49 0.66
CA PRO A 376 2.24 14.39 1.66
C PRO A 376 2.12 15.85 1.21
N ARG A 377 2.72 16.23 0.10
CA ARG A 377 2.70 17.60 -0.45
C ARG A 377 2.08 17.71 -1.84
N GLU A 378 1.48 16.64 -2.35
CA GLU A 378 0.80 16.70 -3.65
C GLU A 378 -0.59 17.33 -3.48
N GLU A 379 -0.89 18.35 -4.27
CA GLU A 379 -2.23 18.96 -4.35
C GLU A 379 -3.08 18.18 -5.36
N GLY A 380 -4.39 18.05 -5.06
CA GLY A 380 -5.36 17.43 -5.94
C GLY A 380 -5.42 15.91 -5.82
N VAL A 381 -6.27 15.43 -4.92
CA VAL A 381 -6.60 14.01 -4.75
C VAL A 381 -7.88 13.68 -5.51
N GLY A 382 -7.88 12.56 -6.25
CA GLY A 382 -9.04 12.13 -7.02
C GLY A 382 -9.11 12.70 -8.43
N LEU A 383 -10.30 12.65 -9.04
CA LEU A 383 -10.52 13.09 -10.42
C LEU A 383 -10.75 14.60 -10.46
N CYS A 384 -9.69 15.38 -10.45
CA CYS A 384 -9.74 16.85 -10.58
C CYS A 384 -8.71 17.37 -11.59
N SER A 385 -8.94 18.56 -12.13
CA SER A 385 -8.02 19.18 -13.09
C SER A 385 -6.62 19.37 -12.49
N GLY A 386 -5.60 18.99 -13.23
CA GLY A 386 -4.20 19.05 -12.78
C GLY A 386 -3.73 17.81 -12.00
N ALA A 387 -4.62 16.97 -11.47
CA ALA A 387 -4.24 15.71 -10.82
C ALA A 387 -3.69 14.69 -11.83
N ALA A 388 -2.96 13.69 -11.34
CA ALA A 388 -2.58 12.55 -12.17
C ALA A 388 -3.84 11.89 -12.75
N LEU A 389 -3.79 11.46 -14.01
CA LEU A 389 -4.90 10.73 -14.62
C LEU A 389 -4.81 9.26 -14.23
N ASP A 390 -5.14 9.01 -12.96
CA ASP A 390 -5.17 7.70 -12.32
C ASP A 390 -6.64 7.35 -12.05
N LEU A 391 -7.18 6.41 -12.83
CA LEU A 391 -8.62 6.17 -12.92
C LEU A 391 -8.92 4.68 -13.05
N VAL A 392 -10.02 4.26 -12.46
CA VAL A 392 -10.61 2.92 -12.57
C VAL A 392 -12.01 3.04 -13.16
N SER A 393 -12.34 2.21 -14.15
CA SER A 393 -13.72 2.03 -14.58
C SER A 393 -14.30 0.71 -14.07
N LEU A 394 -15.59 0.72 -13.72
CA LEU A 394 -16.33 -0.48 -13.34
C LEU A 394 -17.28 -0.91 -14.46
N GLN A 395 -17.47 -2.24 -14.57
CA GLN A 395 -18.41 -2.87 -15.51
C GLN A 395 -19.84 -2.69 -15.01
N GLN A 396 -20.66 -1.98 -15.74
CA GLN A 396 -22.08 -1.79 -15.39
C GLN A 396 -22.88 -3.09 -15.44
N GLU A 397 -22.42 -4.02 -16.25
CA GLU A 397 -23.07 -5.32 -16.48
C GLU A 397 -22.81 -6.33 -15.35
N ASP A 398 -21.93 -5.99 -14.38
CA ASP A 398 -21.74 -6.83 -13.19
C ASP A 398 -23.06 -6.92 -12.42
N PRO A 399 -23.58 -8.14 -12.15
CA PRO A 399 -24.88 -8.31 -11.49
C PRO A 399 -24.96 -7.61 -10.13
N SER A 400 -23.81 -7.46 -9.45
CA SER A 400 -23.77 -6.79 -8.15
C SER A 400 -23.97 -5.28 -8.25
N LEU A 401 -23.71 -4.68 -9.42
CA LEU A 401 -23.88 -3.25 -9.67
C LEU A 401 -25.23 -2.93 -10.34
N ALA A 402 -25.99 -3.95 -10.73
CA ALA A 402 -27.25 -3.77 -11.44
C ALA A 402 -28.26 -2.97 -10.61
N GLY A 403 -28.73 -1.84 -11.17
CA GLY A 403 -29.67 -0.94 -10.51
C GLY A 403 -29.06 -0.02 -9.45
N ALA A 404 -27.78 -0.12 -9.14
CA ALA A 404 -27.09 0.79 -8.23
C ALA A 404 -26.82 2.14 -8.90
N SER A 405 -26.89 3.22 -8.11
CA SER A 405 -26.54 4.57 -8.54
C SER A 405 -25.98 5.38 -7.38
N GLY A 406 -25.22 6.43 -7.68
CA GLY A 406 -24.60 7.26 -6.63
C GLY A 406 -23.74 6.41 -5.70
N ASP A 407 -23.79 6.66 -4.40
CA ASP A 407 -22.98 5.98 -3.39
C ASP A 407 -23.27 4.48 -3.29
N ALA A 408 -24.45 4.01 -3.69
CA ALA A 408 -24.77 2.59 -3.76
C ALA A 408 -23.85 1.81 -4.72
N LEU A 409 -23.23 2.47 -5.70
CA LEU A 409 -22.20 1.87 -6.56
C LEU A 409 -20.94 1.49 -5.76
N LEU A 410 -20.50 2.35 -4.85
CA LEU A 410 -19.36 2.04 -3.97
C LEU A 410 -19.71 0.95 -2.94
N ASP A 411 -20.93 1.02 -2.36
CA ASP A 411 -21.40 -0.02 -1.45
C ASP A 411 -21.45 -1.38 -2.17
N ALA A 412 -21.98 -1.44 -3.38
CA ALA A 412 -22.06 -2.65 -4.19
C ALA A 412 -20.67 -3.16 -4.61
N TRP A 413 -19.79 -2.26 -5.05
CA TRP A 413 -18.41 -2.64 -5.42
C TRP A 413 -17.65 -3.23 -4.24
N ILE A 414 -17.66 -2.54 -3.08
CA ILE A 414 -16.88 -2.94 -1.91
C ILE A 414 -17.47 -4.19 -1.25
N PHE A 415 -18.80 -4.23 -1.03
CA PHE A 415 -19.40 -5.29 -0.22
C PHE A 415 -19.92 -6.49 -1.01
N CYS A 416 -20.01 -6.39 -2.34
CA CYS A 416 -20.58 -7.46 -3.17
C CYS A 416 -19.67 -7.89 -4.32
N ALA A 417 -19.28 -6.97 -5.20
CA ALA A 417 -18.60 -7.29 -6.46
C ALA A 417 -17.09 -7.53 -6.32
N GLY A 418 -16.36 -6.65 -5.61
CA GLY A 418 -14.90 -6.70 -5.52
C GLY A 418 -14.20 -6.46 -6.87
N ARG A 419 -12.99 -7.03 -7.03
CA ARG A 419 -12.15 -6.84 -8.23
C ARG A 419 -12.79 -7.31 -9.53
N THR A 420 -13.76 -8.20 -9.50
CA THR A 420 -14.42 -8.73 -10.72
C THR A 420 -15.19 -7.66 -11.49
N ALA A 421 -15.65 -6.62 -10.81
CA ALA A 421 -16.32 -5.48 -11.44
C ALA A 421 -15.38 -4.48 -12.11
N ILE A 422 -14.05 -4.60 -11.93
CA ILE A 422 -13.11 -3.69 -12.59
C ILE A 422 -13.02 -4.01 -14.07
N ASP A 423 -13.28 -3.00 -14.90
CA ASP A 423 -13.14 -3.08 -16.35
C ASP A 423 -11.76 -2.61 -16.79
N CYS A 424 -11.49 -1.31 -16.69
CA CYS A 424 -10.25 -0.72 -17.13
C CYS A 424 -9.56 0.07 -16.00
N VAL A 425 -8.23 0.16 -16.07
CA VAL A 425 -7.43 0.99 -15.18
C VAL A 425 -6.44 1.81 -16.00
N TRP A 426 -6.43 3.13 -15.75
CA TRP A 426 -5.45 4.05 -16.30
C TRP A 426 -4.54 4.58 -15.20
N ARG A 427 -3.25 4.65 -15.50
CA ARG A 427 -2.27 5.32 -14.66
C ARG A 427 -1.51 6.35 -15.48
N ALA A 428 -1.49 7.59 -15.01
CA ALA A 428 -0.91 8.72 -15.75
C ALA A 428 -1.41 8.77 -17.22
N GLY A 429 -2.71 8.50 -17.43
CA GLY A 429 -3.35 8.49 -18.74
C GLY A 429 -3.06 7.29 -19.62
N VAL A 430 -2.25 6.34 -19.19
CA VAL A 430 -1.98 5.11 -19.93
C VAL A 430 -2.91 4.00 -19.46
N LYS A 431 -3.70 3.42 -20.39
CA LYS A 431 -4.55 2.25 -20.08
C LYS A 431 -3.68 1.03 -19.89
N LEU A 432 -3.63 0.50 -18.67
CA LEU A 432 -2.83 -0.65 -18.27
C LEU A 432 -3.66 -1.92 -18.14
N VAL A 433 -4.92 -1.78 -17.71
CA VAL A 433 -5.87 -2.88 -17.54
C VAL A 433 -7.04 -2.66 -18.47
N GLN A 434 -7.51 -3.74 -19.09
CA GLN A 434 -8.72 -3.77 -19.93
C GLN A 434 -9.44 -5.09 -19.69
N ASN A 435 -10.77 -5.05 -19.52
CA ASN A 435 -11.61 -6.21 -19.16
C ASN A 435 -11.05 -6.92 -17.90
N GLY A 436 -10.65 -6.15 -16.88
CA GLY A 436 -10.08 -6.66 -15.63
C GLY A 436 -8.70 -7.30 -15.76
N ARG A 437 -8.03 -7.19 -16.92
CA ARG A 437 -6.76 -7.88 -17.17
C ARG A 437 -5.67 -6.92 -17.63
N HIS A 438 -4.53 -6.98 -16.98
CA HIS A 438 -3.36 -6.18 -17.32
C HIS A 438 -2.77 -6.63 -18.68
N ARG A 439 -2.34 -5.66 -19.50
CA ARG A 439 -1.81 -5.89 -20.86
C ARG A 439 -0.63 -6.87 -20.91
N GLU A 440 0.27 -6.83 -19.92
CA GLU A 440 1.46 -7.70 -19.83
C GLU A 440 1.25 -8.94 -18.92
N ARG A 441 0.00 -9.18 -18.46
CA ARG A 441 -0.29 -10.24 -17.49
C ARG A 441 0.28 -11.59 -17.87
N ALA A 442 0.13 -12.01 -19.13
CA ALA A 442 0.51 -13.37 -19.54
C ALA A 442 2.01 -13.62 -19.42
N ALA A 443 2.84 -12.66 -19.85
CA ALA A 443 4.29 -12.76 -19.79
C ALA A 443 4.80 -12.70 -18.34
N ILE A 444 4.27 -11.75 -17.54
CA ILE A 444 4.65 -11.57 -16.14
C ILE A 444 4.26 -12.79 -15.31
N GLN A 445 3.04 -13.29 -15.46
CA GLN A 445 2.56 -14.48 -14.75
C GLN A 445 3.37 -15.74 -15.11
N ALA A 446 3.77 -15.91 -16.37
CA ALA A 446 4.62 -17.04 -16.78
C ALA A 446 6.01 -16.96 -16.14
N ARG A 447 6.61 -15.76 -16.07
CA ARG A 447 7.91 -15.53 -15.38
C ARG A 447 7.77 -15.82 -13.88
N TYR A 448 6.77 -15.25 -13.23
CA TYR A 448 6.45 -15.47 -11.82
C TYR A 448 6.27 -16.95 -11.49
N ALA A 449 5.44 -17.68 -12.25
CA ALA A 449 5.17 -19.09 -11.99
C ALA A 449 6.42 -19.98 -12.10
N ARG A 450 7.35 -19.64 -13.00
CA ARG A 450 8.64 -20.32 -13.12
C ARG A 450 9.54 -20.06 -11.90
N VAL A 451 9.65 -18.78 -11.51
CA VAL A 451 10.44 -18.35 -10.34
C VAL A 451 9.86 -18.95 -9.07
N LEU A 452 8.56 -18.90 -8.86
CA LEU A 452 7.92 -19.43 -7.66
C LEU A 452 8.18 -20.94 -7.50
N ARG A 453 8.06 -21.74 -8.59
CA ARG A 453 8.38 -23.18 -8.53
C ARG A 453 9.82 -23.42 -8.11
N HIS A 454 10.77 -22.64 -8.61
CA HIS A 454 12.18 -22.73 -8.22
C HIS A 454 12.37 -22.42 -6.73
N LEU A 455 11.85 -21.28 -6.26
CA LEU A 455 12.01 -20.85 -4.87
C LEU A 455 11.33 -21.80 -3.87
N VAL A 456 10.14 -22.31 -4.19
CA VAL A 456 9.44 -23.30 -3.34
C VAL A 456 10.22 -24.59 -3.26
N SER A 457 10.79 -25.07 -4.38
CA SER A 457 11.62 -26.28 -4.38
C SER A 457 12.93 -26.11 -3.62
N ALA A 458 13.52 -24.90 -3.63
CA ALA A 458 14.75 -24.60 -2.91
C ALA A 458 14.54 -24.39 -1.39
N ALA A 459 13.33 -23.97 -0.99
CA ALA A 459 12.96 -23.72 0.41
C ALA A 459 12.37 -24.95 1.13
N ALA A 460 12.02 -26.02 0.39
CA ALA A 460 11.50 -27.29 0.90
C ALA A 460 12.59 -28.16 1.52
#